data_517255fb3fc48ff2cbe32ee1ae92e6ed
#
_entry.id   517255fb3fc48ff2cbe32ee1ae92e6ed
#
_cell.length_a   1.000
_cell.length_b   1.000
_cell.length_c   1.000
_cell.angle_alpha   90.00
_cell.angle_beta   90.00
_cell.angle_gamma   90.00
#
_symmetry.space_group_name_H-M   'P 1'
#
loop_
_entity.id
_entity.type
_entity.pdbx_description
1 polymer ?
#
loop_
_entity_poly.entity_id
_entity_poly.type
_entity_poly.pdbx_seq_one_letter_code
_entity_poly.pdbx_strand_id
1 'polypeptide(L)'
;KHRKVKIMDPAIITLCVLAVAAFLFITELIPLAVTAMAACTMLGILGVLPSKAVYAGLSNSTVVLFGGMFVIGAAMFKTGLAEAIGIAVVKKAGTNEIPLMAAIMIVTIVLSSVSSNTGTVACLMPVIIGICQAAKIPASKELMPLAIAANVGGTITMIGTPPNVIVTGALTTAGLPTFGFFEFAAIGIPLSLVITVYTLFIGRHMIAAKSAGAMDEEALKAAKEEAGGGGDAPKSKTKMWISGLILIGVVLCMALNLKTVPLHTAAVTGAILCVITGCLKEKEAYAGIDWVTIFLFAGMLSVASAMEKTGAGKMIADTVVNAMGENPNPYVLTGVLFLISNVLTQFMSNTASAALLAPIGISIAQSIGADPKPVLMALGIAASCAFATPMATPPNTLVLGPGNFSFNDYAKVGVPMCVISLIVCLIVIPIVWPFGM
;
A
#
# COMPACT_ATOMS: atom_id res chain seq x y z
N LYS A 1 -5.77 -26.54 47.92
CA LYS A 1 -4.51 -25.91 47.48
C LYS A 1 -4.56 -25.82 45.95
N HIS A 2 -5.17 -24.77 45.38
CA HIS A 2 -5.07 -24.49 43.96
C HIS A 2 -3.63 -24.04 43.67
N ARG A 3 -2.89 -24.86 42.97
CA ARG A 3 -1.63 -24.48 42.33
C ARG A 3 -1.95 -23.31 41.37
N LYS A 4 -1.63 -22.07 41.76
CA LYS A 4 -1.59 -20.94 40.81
C LYS A 4 -0.54 -21.33 39.78
N VAL A 5 -0.99 -21.77 38.60
CA VAL A 5 -0.15 -21.84 37.42
C VAL A 5 0.39 -20.42 37.26
N LYS A 6 1.70 -20.27 37.25
CA LYS A 6 2.38 -18.99 37.03
C LYS A 6 2.08 -18.62 35.58
N ILE A 7 0.96 -17.91 35.36
CA ILE A 7 0.58 -17.42 34.05
C ILE A 7 1.68 -16.44 33.64
N MET A 8 2.31 -16.65 32.48
CA MET A 8 3.29 -15.73 31.93
C MET A 8 2.64 -14.34 31.86
N ASP A 9 3.45 -13.29 32.02
CA ASP A 9 3.01 -11.92 31.88
C ASP A 9 2.34 -11.74 30.49
N PRO A 10 1.11 -11.18 30.41
CA PRO A 10 0.42 -10.95 29.17
C PRO A 10 1.23 -10.15 28.15
N ALA A 11 2.10 -9.24 28.60
CA ALA A 11 3.00 -8.49 27.73
C ALA A 11 4.05 -9.42 27.07
N ILE A 12 4.63 -10.36 27.85
CA ILE A 12 5.59 -11.34 27.31
C ILE A 12 4.91 -12.28 26.33
N ILE A 13 3.68 -12.73 26.62
CA ILE A 13 2.91 -13.56 25.68
C ILE A 13 2.69 -12.81 24.39
N THR A 14 2.29 -11.53 24.46
CA THR A 14 2.05 -10.68 23.27
C THR A 14 3.32 -10.51 22.46
N LEU A 15 4.48 -10.28 23.10
CA LEU A 15 5.77 -10.17 22.43
C LEU A 15 6.19 -11.48 21.74
N CYS A 16 5.97 -12.62 22.38
CA CYS A 16 6.25 -13.94 21.77
C CYS A 16 5.38 -14.18 20.53
N VAL A 17 4.07 -13.89 20.62
CA VAL A 17 3.15 -14.01 19.47
C VAL A 17 3.56 -13.06 18.35
N LEU A 18 3.92 -11.82 18.68
CA LEU A 18 4.39 -10.83 17.70
C LEU A 18 5.69 -11.27 17.02
N ALA A 19 6.66 -11.80 17.80
CA ALA A 19 7.93 -12.28 17.25
C ALA A 19 7.74 -13.48 16.30
N VAL A 20 6.85 -14.42 16.65
CA VAL A 20 6.49 -15.53 15.78
C VAL A 20 5.78 -15.02 14.52
N ALA A 21 4.84 -14.09 14.65
CA ALA A 21 4.17 -13.48 13.49
C ALA A 21 5.16 -12.75 12.58
N ALA A 22 6.10 -11.98 13.15
CA ALA A 22 7.15 -11.30 12.40
C ALA A 22 8.04 -12.29 11.64
N PHE A 23 8.47 -13.37 12.30
CA PHE A 23 9.25 -14.43 11.64
C PHE A 23 8.49 -15.08 10.49
N LEU A 24 7.20 -15.39 10.67
CA LEU A 24 6.36 -15.97 9.62
C LEU A 24 6.09 -14.99 8.46
N PHE A 25 5.98 -13.68 8.75
CA PHE A 25 5.85 -12.66 7.71
C PHE A 25 7.13 -12.51 6.88
N ILE A 26 8.31 -12.62 7.51
CA ILE A 26 9.60 -12.51 6.81
C ILE A 26 9.88 -13.75 5.97
N THR A 27 9.55 -14.94 6.49
CA THR A 27 9.84 -16.22 5.82
C THR A 27 8.76 -16.66 4.84
N GLU A 28 7.56 -16.08 4.93
CA GLU A 28 6.37 -16.44 4.15
C GLU A 28 6.03 -17.95 4.14
N LEU A 29 6.47 -18.69 5.17
CA LEU A 29 6.19 -20.12 5.34
C LEU A 29 4.69 -20.42 5.44
N ILE A 30 3.91 -19.47 5.89
CA ILE A 30 2.45 -19.51 5.98
C ILE A 30 1.89 -18.25 5.31
N PRO A 31 0.77 -18.34 4.57
CA PRO A 31 0.16 -17.17 3.95
C PRO A 31 -0.08 -16.03 4.94
N LEU A 32 0.18 -14.80 4.50
CA LEU A 32 0.17 -13.59 5.35
C LEU A 32 -1.13 -13.42 6.14
N ALA A 33 -2.28 -13.58 5.47
CA ALA A 33 -3.59 -13.47 6.10
C ALA A 33 -3.80 -14.54 7.19
N VAL A 34 -3.34 -15.77 6.95
CA VAL A 34 -3.42 -16.88 7.91
C VAL A 34 -2.53 -16.59 9.12
N THR A 35 -1.32 -16.09 8.91
CA THR A 35 -0.41 -15.70 9.98
C THR A 35 -1.03 -14.63 10.89
N ALA A 36 -1.60 -13.57 10.32
CA ALA A 36 -2.24 -12.49 11.09
C ALA A 36 -3.47 -12.99 11.88
N MET A 37 -4.32 -13.79 11.25
CA MET A 37 -5.50 -14.36 11.89
C MET A 37 -5.12 -15.39 12.96
N ALA A 38 -4.08 -16.18 12.75
CA ALA A 38 -3.54 -17.08 13.75
C ALA A 38 -2.98 -16.32 14.98
N ALA A 39 -2.23 -15.24 14.74
CA ALA A 39 -1.68 -14.41 15.81
C ALA A 39 -2.79 -13.83 16.73
N CYS A 40 -3.81 -13.20 16.16
CA CYS A 40 -4.92 -12.65 16.96
C CYS A 40 -5.75 -13.76 17.65
N THR A 41 -5.96 -14.91 17.01
CA THR A 41 -6.65 -16.08 17.60
C THR A 41 -5.86 -16.63 18.77
N MET A 42 -4.54 -16.78 18.64
CA MET A 42 -3.68 -17.24 19.72
C MET A 42 -3.72 -16.31 20.93
N LEU A 43 -3.74 -14.98 20.73
CA LEU A 43 -3.91 -14.02 21.82
C LEU A 43 -5.26 -14.18 22.53
N GLY A 44 -6.30 -14.58 21.83
CA GLY A 44 -7.59 -14.94 22.41
C GLY A 44 -7.54 -16.24 23.22
N ILE A 45 -6.96 -17.30 22.66
CA ILE A 45 -6.82 -18.62 23.32
C ILE A 45 -5.96 -18.51 24.59
N LEU A 46 -4.89 -17.72 24.54
CA LEU A 46 -3.99 -17.49 25.68
C LEU A 46 -4.57 -16.49 26.71
N GLY A 47 -5.78 -15.99 26.50
CA GLY A 47 -6.49 -15.13 27.43
C GLY A 47 -5.98 -13.69 27.53
N VAL A 48 -5.14 -13.26 26.57
CA VAL A 48 -4.64 -11.87 26.47
C VAL A 48 -5.74 -10.93 25.98
N LEU A 49 -6.50 -11.36 24.98
CA LEU A 49 -7.63 -10.61 24.45
C LEU A 49 -8.95 -11.26 24.86
N PRO A 50 -9.95 -10.46 25.32
CA PRO A 50 -11.30 -10.98 25.50
C PRO A 50 -11.91 -11.38 24.16
N SER A 51 -12.78 -12.40 24.14
CA SER A 51 -13.36 -12.99 22.92
C SER A 51 -13.92 -11.95 21.92
N LYS A 52 -14.57 -10.89 22.41
CA LYS A 52 -15.10 -9.80 21.57
C LYS A 52 -14.01 -8.96 20.88
N ALA A 53 -12.80 -8.92 21.41
CA ALA A 53 -11.70 -8.12 20.88
C ALA A 53 -10.83 -8.89 19.87
N VAL A 54 -10.88 -10.24 19.89
CA VAL A 54 -10.04 -11.09 19.02
C VAL A 54 -10.25 -10.75 17.54
N TYR A 55 -11.49 -10.58 17.13
CA TYR A 55 -11.85 -10.31 15.72
C TYR A 55 -12.45 -8.92 15.49
N ALA A 56 -12.27 -8.01 16.47
CA ALA A 56 -12.79 -6.64 16.36
C ALA A 56 -12.22 -5.87 15.17
N GLY A 57 -11.02 -6.22 14.73
CA GLY A 57 -10.41 -5.63 13.53
C GLY A 57 -11.25 -5.80 12.26
N LEU A 58 -12.03 -6.88 12.12
CA LEU A 58 -12.90 -7.10 10.95
C LEU A 58 -14.02 -6.05 10.82
N SER A 59 -14.44 -5.46 11.93
CA SER A 59 -15.45 -4.37 11.96
C SER A 59 -14.84 -2.98 12.05
N ASN A 60 -13.51 -2.85 11.93
CA ASN A 60 -12.85 -1.54 11.93
C ASN A 60 -13.28 -0.74 10.68
N SER A 61 -13.61 0.54 10.89
CA SER A 61 -14.09 1.44 9.82
C SER A 61 -13.13 1.56 8.64
N THR A 62 -11.82 1.50 8.92
CA THR A 62 -10.78 1.57 7.88
C THR A 62 -10.71 0.28 7.06
N VAL A 63 -10.95 -0.89 7.67
CA VAL A 63 -11.05 -2.18 6.95
C VAL A 63 -12.27 -2.18 6.04
N VAL A 64 -13.42 -1.70 6.53
CA VAL A 64 -14.66 -1.57 5.75
C VAL A 64 -14.49 -0.59 4.59
N LEU A 65 -13.85 0.55 4.84
CA LEU A 65 -13.49 1.54 3.80
C LEU A 65 -12.71 0.85 2.67
N PHE A 66 -11.69 0.10 3.02
CA PHE A 66 -10.79 -0.51 2.05
C PHE A 66 -11.50 -1.58 1.21
N GLY A 67 -12.33 -2.41 1.85
CA GLY A 67 -13.19 -3.37 1.14
C GLY A 67 -14.10 -2.72 0.11
N GLY A 68 -14.76 -1.61 0.47
CA GLY A 68 -15.60 -0.83 -0.45
C GLY A 68 -14.81 -0.25 -1.64
N MET A 69 -13.61 0.27 -1.39
CA MET A 69 -12.76 0.84 -2.43
C MET A 69 -12.19 -0.20 -3.39
N PHE A 70 -11.91 -1.42 -2.93
CA PHE A 70 -11.54 -2.52 -3.82
C PHE A 70 -12.65 -2.81 -4.85
N VAL A 71 -13.90 -2.83 -4.43
CA VAL A 71 -15.05 -3.04 -5.34
C VAL A 71 -15.15 -1.92 -6.37
N ILE A 72 -14.98 -0.66 -5.95
CA ILE A 72 -15.02 0.49 -6.89
C ILE A 72 -13.84 0.42 -7.87
N GLY A 73 -12.64 0.08 -7.40
CA GLY A 73 -11.47 -0.14 -8.24
C GLY A 73 -11.69 -1.25 -9.26
N ALA A 74 -12.26 -2.38 -8.82
CA ALA A 74 -12.63 -3.50 -9.70
C ALA A 74 -13.62 -3.07 -10.79
N ALA A 75 -14.61 -2.23 -10.45
CA ALA A 75 -15.55 -1.68 -11.44
C ALA A 75 -14.85 -0.83 -12.50
N MET A 76 -13.84 -0.04 -12.10
CA MET A 76 -13.07 0.80 -13.02
C MET A 76 -12.28 -0.06 -14.02
N PHE A 77 -11.67 -1.17 -13.58
CA PHE A 77 -10.94 -2.09 -14.47
C PHE A 77 -11.91 -2.90 -15.35
N LYS A 78 -12.99 -3.44 -14.77
CA LYS A 78 -13.98 -4.27 -15.48
C LYS A 78 -14.68 -3.50 -16.59
N THR A 79 -15.05 -2.25 -16.36
CA THR A 79 -15.70 -1.40 -17.37
C THR A 79 -14.76 -0.88 -18.43
N GLY A 80 -13.43 -1.00 -18.23
CA GLY A 80 -12.38 -0.52 -19.12
C GLY A 80 -12.08 0.97 -19.00
N LEU A 81 -12.52 1.63 -17.93
CA LEU A 81 -12.24 3.05 -17.68
C LEU A 81 -10.74 3.32 -17.56
N ALA A 82 -10.04 2.53 -16.75
CA ALA A 82 -8.59 2.68 -16.56
C ALA A 82 -7.82 2.55 -17.89
N GLU A 83 -8.17 1.55 -18.71
CA GLU A 83 -7.57 1.32 -20.01
C GLU A 83 -7.86 2.45 -20.98
N ALA A 84 -9.10 2.94 -21.01
CA ALA A 84 -9.49 4.04 -21.89
C ALA A 84 -8.73 5.34 -21.56
N ILE A 85 -8.58 5.66 -20.27
CA ILE A 85 -7.78 6.80 -19.81
C ILE A 85 -6.31 6.61 -20.20
N GLY A 86 -5.74 5.44 -19.93
CA GLY A 86 -4.35 5.12 -20.26
C GLY A 86 -4.06 5.29 -21.75
N ILE A 87 -4.87 4.66 -22.61
CA ILE A 87 -4.74 4.76 -24.08
C ILE A 87 -4.86 6.21 -24.55
N ALA A 88 -5.81 6.98 -24.03
CA ALA A 88 -6.04 8.36 -24.45
C ALA A 88 -4.83 9.27 -24.16
N VAL A 89 -4.19 9.10 -23.00
CA VAL A 89 -3.03 9.87 -22.57
C VAL A 89 -1.78 9.46 -23.35
N VAL A 90 -1.50 8.17 -23.43
CA VAL A 90 -0.29 7.64 -24.07
C VAL A 90 -0.30 7.93 -25.59
N LYS A 91 -1.45 7.81 -26.26
CA LYS A 91 -1.56 8.18 -27.68
C LYS A 91 -1.24 9.64 -27.98
N LYS A 92 -1.51 10.56 -27.04
CA LYS A 92 -1.19 11.99 -27.19
C LYS A 92 0.30 12.30 -27.03
N ALA A 93 1.04 11.45 -26.31
CA ALA A 93 2.47 11.66 -26.06
C ALA A 93 3.36 11.42 -27.27
N GLY A 94 2.85 10.72 -28.29
CA GLY A 94 3.63 10.36 -29.48
C GLY A 94 4.60 9.21 -29.25
N THR A 95 5.62 9.10 -30.12
CA THR A 95 6.57 7.97 -30.11
C THR A 95 7.98 8.35 -29.63
N ASN A 96 8.17 9.56 -29.11
CA ASN A 96 9.44 9.97 -28.53
C ASN A 96 9.57 9.42 -27.09
N GLU A 97 10.72 8.82 -26.76
CA GLU A 97 10.96 8.13 -25.48
C GLU A 97 10.60 8.99 -24.24
N ILE A 98 11.12 10.20 -24.12
CA ILE A 98 10.92 11.03 -22.92
C ILE A 98 9.47 11.49 -22.75
N PRO A 99 8.77 12.07 -23.76
CA PRO A 99 7.36 12.40 -23.62
C PRO A 99 6.47 11.18 -23.39
N LEU A 100 6.79 10.04 -23.97
CA LEU A 100 6.08 8.78 -23.78
C LEU A 100 6.23 8.30 -22.33
N MET A 101 7.46 8.23 -21.83
CA MET A 101 7.75 7.87 -20.43
C MET A 101 7.06 8.80 -19.44
N ALA A 102 7.12 10.13 -19.68
CA ALA A 102 6.44 11.10 -18.82
C ALA A 102 4.91 10.88 -18.81
N ALA A 103 4.31 10.66 -19.97
CA ALA A 103 2.87 10.41 -20.07
C ALA A 103 2.46 9.09 -19.38
N ILE A 104 3.24 8.02 -19.57
CA ILE A 104 3.04 6.74 -18.88
C ILE A 104 3.12 6.94 -17.37
N MET A 105 4.16 7.62 -16.88
CA MET A 105 4.30 7.84 -15.43
C MET A 105 3.15 8.68 -14.87
N ILE A 106 2.79 9.78 -15.51
CA ILE A 106 1.71 10.66 -15.03
C ILE A 106 0.37 9.92 -14.98
N VAL A 107 -0.02 9.23 -16.06
CA VAL A 107 -1.31 8.51 -16.09
C VAL A 107 -1.32 7.37 -15.07
N THR A 108 -0.21 6.67 -14.92
CA THR A 108 -0.07 5.57 -13.95
C THR A 108 -0.17 6.09 -12.52
N ILE A 109 0.51 7.19 -12.18
CA ILE A 109 0.43 7.85 -10.86
C ILE A 109 -1.03 8.21 -10.55
N VAL A 110 -1.73 8.86 -11.48
CA VAL A 110 -3.13 9.26 -11.26
C VAL A 110 -4.05 8.04 -11.08
N LEU A 111 -3.93 7.03 -11.92
CA LEU A 111 -4.75 5.82 -11.80
C LEU A 111 -4.44 5.06 -10.52
N SER A 112 -3.17 4.89 -10.18
CA SER A 112 -2.71 4.15 -9.02
C SER A 112 -3.03 4.87 -7.70
N SER A 113 -3.21 6.18 -7.71
CA SER A 113 -3.59 6.94 -6.52
C SER A 113 -5.00 6.61 -6.01
N VAL A 114 -5.88 6.09 -6.86
CA VAL A 114 -7.28 5.78 -6.52
C VAL A 114 -7.69 4.33 -6.79
N SER A 115 -6.73 3.50 -7.24
CA SER A 115 -6.99 2.09 -7.54
C SER A 115 -5.78 1.21 -7.22
N SER A 116 -5.91 -0.11 -7.41
CA SER A 116 -4.82 -1.07 -7.20
C SER A 116 -3.60 -0.79 -8.09
N ASN A 117 -2.41 -0.72 -7.49
CA ASN A 117 -1.13 -0.59 -8.21
C ASN A 117 -0.94 -1.74 -9.20
N THR A 118 -1.21 -2.98 -8.75
CA THR A 118 -1.13 -4.20 -9.54
C THR A 118 -2.06 -4.16 -10.75
N GLY A 119 -3.33 -3.79 -10.50
CA GLY A 119 -4.34 -3.67 -11.56
C GLY A 119 -3.99 -2.60 -12.58
N THR A 120 -3.45 -1.48 -12.13
CA THR A 120 -3.01 -0.40 -13.02
C THR A 120 -1.89 -0.88 -13.96
N VAL A 121 -0.86 -1.55 -13.43
CA VAL A 121 0.22 -2.12 -14.25
C VAL A 121 -0.31 -3.21 -15.18
N ALA A 122 -1.10 -4.14 -14.68
CA ALA A 122 -1.68 -5.23 -15.49
C ALA A 122 -2.55 -4.73 -16.65
N CYS A 123 -3.23 -3.60 -16.44
CA CYS A 123 -4.07 -2.97 -17.46
C CYS A 123 -3.25 -2.22 -18.53
N LEU A 124 -2.24 -1.45 -18.11
CA LEU A 124 -1.47 -0.58 -19.00
C LEU A 124 -0.33 -1.29 -19.71
N MET A 125 0.26 -2.31 -19.10
CA MET A 125 1.45 -3.00 -19.60
C MET A 125 1.29 -3.54 -21.03
N PRO A 126 0.22 -4.26 -21.42
CA PRO A 126 0.07 -4.75 -22.80
C PRO A 126 -0.03 -3.60 -23.80
N VAL A 127 -0.70 -2.51 -23.45
CA VAL A 127 -0.84 -1.32 -24.30
C VAL A 127 0.52 -0.66 -24.53
N ILE A 128 1.32 -0.52 -23.48
CA ILE A 128 2.66 0.08 -23.53
C ILE A 128 3.59 -0.79 -24.37
N ILE A 129 3.57 -2.12 -24.22
CA ILE A 129 4.36 -3.05 -25.04
C ILE A 129 4.00 -2.88 -26.52
N GLY A 130 2.70 -2.82 -26.85
CA GLY A 130 2.25 -2.62 -28.22
C GLY A 130 2.76 -1.29 -28.82
N ILE A 131 2.75 -0.22 -28.06
CA ILE A 131 3.26 1.09 -28.47
C ILE A 131 4.79 1.05 -28.63
N CYS A 132 5.51 0.45 -27.70
CA CYS A 132 6.96 0.29 -27.78
C CYS A 132 7.37 -0.49 -29.04
N GLN A 133 6.66 -1.56 -29.38
CA GLN A 133 6.88 -2.33 -30.61
C GLN A 133 6.66 -1.49 -31.86
N ALA A 134 5.54 -0.75 -31.91
CA ALA A 134 5.22 0.13 -33.04
C ALA A 134 6.23 1.30 -33.20
N ALA A 135 6.70 1.85 -32.07
CA ALA A 135 7.65 2.95 -32.03
C ALA A 135 9.12 2.51 -32.13
N LYS A 136 9.39 1.20 -32.11
CA LYS A 136 10.75 0.59 -32.06
C LYS A 136 11.55 1.04 -30.82
N ILE A 137 10.88 1.26 -29.71
CA ILE A 137 11.47 1.59 -28.40
C ILE A 137 11.64 0.29 -27.62
N PRO A 138 12.78 0.05 -26.93
CA PRO A 138 12.93 -1.09 -26.05
C PRO A 138 11.87 -1.06 -24.92
N ALA A 139 11.08 -2.13 -24.76
CA ALA A 139 9.98 -2.19 -23.81
C ALA A 139 10.44 -1.95 -22.36
N SER A 140 11.65 -2.39 -21.99
CA SER A 140 12.27 -2.17 -20.68
C SER A 140 12.33 -0.70 -20.29
N LYS A 141 12.55 0.20 -21.24
CA LYS A 141 12.63 1.65 -20.99
C LYS A 141 11.32 2.25 -20.45
N GLU A 142 10.20 1.64 -20.76
CA GLU A 142 8.87 2.12 -20.38
C GLU A 142 8.22 1.26 -19.27
N LEU A 143 8.57 -0.03 -19.19
CA LEU A 143 7.96 -0.94 -18.22
C LEU A 143 8.46 -0.73 -16.79
N MET A 144 9.75 -0.43 -16.57
CA MET A 144 10.25 -0.10 -15.23
C MET A 144 9.67 1.22 -14.73
N PRO A 145 9.64 2.33 -15.51
CA PRO A 145 8.90 3.55 -15.15
C PRO A 145 7.42 3.33 -14.85
N LEU A 146 6.75 2.42 -15.56
CA LEU A 146 5.37 2.03 -15.27
C LEU A 146 5.22 1.46 -13.85
N ALA A 147 6.05 0.49 -13.46
CA ALA A 147 6.02 -0.11 -12.13
C ALA A 147 6.37 0.90 -11.03
N ILE A 148 7.39 1.73 -11.25
CA ILE A 148 7.79 2.80 -10.33
C ILE A 148 6.65 3.79 -10.13
N ALA A 149 6.01 4.24 -11.22
CA ALA A 149 4.89 5.16 -11.19
C ALA A 149 3.67 4.60 -10.45
N ALA A 150 3.40 3.29 -10.61
CA ALA A 150 2.34 2.63 -9.88
C ALA A 150 2.61 2.62 -8.36
N ASN A 151 3.82 2.28 -7.95
CA ASN A 151 4.19 2.24 -6.53
C ASN A 151 4.15 3.64 -5.90
N VAL A 152 4.74 4.65 -6.53
CA VAL A 152 4.76 6.00 -5.98
C VAL A 152 3.40 6.67 -6.06
N GLY A 153 2.60 6.41 -7.10
CA GLY A 153 1.22 6.91 -7.24
C GLY A 153 0.32 6.46 -6.09
N GLY A 154 0.48 5.22 -5.61
CA GLY A 154 -0.23 4.70 -4.45
C GLY A 154 0.00 5.50 -3.17
N THR A 155 1.07 6.28 -3.06
CA THR A 155 1.35 7.09 -1.86
C THR A 155 0.52 8.37 -1.75
N ILE A 156 -0.24 8.75 -2.79
CA ILE A 156 -0.92 10.07 -2.85
C ILE A 156 -2.22 10.10 -2.05
N THR A 157 -2.93 9.00 -1.95
CA THR A 157 -4.19 8.95 -1.20
C THR A 157 -4.17 7.86 -0.14
N MET A 158 -5.08 7.94 0.80
CA MET A 158 -5.24 6.92 1.85
C MET A 158 -5.41 5.51 1.26
N ILE A 159 -6.11 5.37 0.14
CA ILE A 159 -6.48 4.07 -0.45
C ILE A 159 -5.58 3.60 -1.59
N GLY A 160 -4.63 4.43 -2.03
CA GLY A 160 -3.77 4.10 -3.17
C GLY A 160 -2.86 2.90 -2.91
N THR A 161 -2.50 2.65 -1.66
CA THR A 161 -1.68 1.50 -1.26
C THR A 161 -2.06 0.98 0.13
N PRO A 162 -2.01 -0.34 0.39
CA PRO A 162 -2.37 -0.93 1.68
C PRO A 162 -1.65 -0.33 2.90
N PRO A 163 -0.35 -0.03 2.87
CA PRO A 163 0.34 0.61 4.00
C PRO A 163 -0.33 1.88 4.53
N ASN A 164 -0.86 2.74 3.66
CA ASN A 164 -1.52 3.99 4.06
C ASN A 164 -2.78 3.72 4.89
N VAL A 165 -3.55 2.73 4.48
CA VAL A 165 -4.77 2.29 5.19
C VAL A 165 -4.39 1.67 6.54
N ILE A 166 -3.33 0.88 6.58
CA ILE A 166 -2.86 0.20 7.79
C ILE A 166 -2.39 1.19 8.85
N VAL A 167 -1.55 2.15 8.49
CA VAL A 167 -1.09 3.16 9.46
C VAL A 167 -2.24 4.03 9.95
N THR A 168 -3.23 4.33 9.09
CA THR A 168 -4.46 5.03 9.48
C THR A 168 -5.30 4.21 10.47
N GLY A 169 -5.49 2.91 10.20
CA GLY A 169 -6.25 2.02 11.08
C GLY A 169 -5.55 1.75 12.40
N ALA A 170 -4.22 1.72 12.43
CA ALA A 170 -3.45 1.61 13.67
C ALA A 170 -3.69 2.83 14.58
N LEU A 171 -3.68 4.05 14.03
CA LEU A 171 -4.04 5.27 14.76
C LEU A 171 -5.49 5.20 15.27
N THR A 172 -6.43 4.75 14.44
CA THR A 172 -7.84 4.58 14.85
C THR A 172 -7.96 3.62 16.03
N THR A 173 -7.25 2.50 15.99
CA THR A 173 -7.27 1.47 17.05
C THR A 173 -6.68 2.00 18.36
N ALA A 174 -5.64 2.84 18.27
CA ALA A 174 -5.01 3.50 19.41
C ALA A 174 -5.79 4.73 19.90
N GLY A 175 -6.97 5.04 19.34
CA GLY A 175 -7.77 6.22 19.73
C GLY A 175 -7.11 7.56 19.43
N LEU A 176 -6.16 7.59 18.47
CA LEU A 176 -5.39 8.77 18.09
C LEU A 176 -6.01 9.48 16.88
N PRO A 177 -5.67 10.77 16.65
CA PRO A 177 -6.07 11.48 15.43
C PRO A 177 -5.59 10.75 14.18
N THR A 178 -6.53 10.46 13.27
CA THR A 178 -6.27 9.69 12.04
C THR A 178 -5.93 10.60 10.87
N PHE A 179 -5.45 9.99 9.77
CA PHE A 179 -5.23 10.71 8.52
C PHE A 179 -6.54 10.97 7.78
N GLY A 180 -6.64 12.14 7.15
CA GLY A 180 -7.66 12.44 6.16
C GLY A 180 -7.37 11.75 4.82
N PHE A 181 -8.38 11.62 3.96
CA PHE A 181 -8.28 10.91 2.69
C PHE A 181 -7.16 11.42 1.78
N PHE A 182 -7.04 12.73 1.61
CA PHE A 182 -5.99 13.40 0.81
C PHE A 182 -4.80 13.88 1.64
N GLU A 183 -4.72 13.57 2.90
CA GLU A 183 -3.60 14.03 3.74
C GLU A 183 -2.27 13.41 3.29
N PHE A 184 -2.32 12.21 2.74
CA PHE A 184 -1.16 11.56 2.12
C PHE A 184 -0.64 12.32 0.89
N ALA A 185 -1.46 13.14 0.21
CA ALA A 185 -1.03 13.92 -0.95
C ALA A 185 0.05 14.95 -0.59
N ALA A 186 0.08 15.42 0.66
CA ALA A 186 1.09 16.38 1.11
C ALA A 186 2.53 15.84 0.99
N ILE A 187 2.71 14.53 1.11
CA ILE A 187 4.00 13.86 0.88
C ILE A 187 4.03 13.11 -0.46
N GLY A 188 2.92 12.47 -0.84
CA GLY A 188 2.84 11.65 -2.04
C GLY A 188 3.03 12.45 -3.34
N ILE A 189 2.50 13.68 -3.43
CA ILE A 189 2.69 14.53 -4.62
C ILE A 189 4.16 14.99 -4.77
N PRO A 190 4.81 15.60 -3.76
CA PRO A 190 6.22 15.91 -3.84
C PRO A 190 7.11 14.71 -4.16
N LEU A 191 6.84 13.57 -3.51
CA LEU A 191 7.58 12.33 -3.76
C LEU A 191 7.41 11.85 -5.20
N SER A 192 6.17 11.81 -5.70
CA SER A 192 5.86 11.41 -7.08
C SER A 192 6.54 12.33 -8.10
N LEU A 193 6.56 13.63 -7.84
CA LEU A 193 7.22 14.60 -8.71
C LEU A 193 8.75 14.35 -8.74
N VAL A 194 9.38 14.24 -7.57
CA VAL A 194 10.84 14.04 -7.48
C VAL A 194 11.26 12.71 -8.12
N ILE A 195 10.53 11.62 -7.85
CA ILE A 195 10.79 10.30 -8.44
C ILE A 195 10.57 10.33 -9.96
N THR A 196 9.54 11.02 -10.45
CA THR A 196 9.31 11.17 -11.90
C THR A 196 10.45 11.94 -12.56
N VAL A 197 10.86 13.07 -11.99
CA VAL A 197 12.00 13.87 -12.49
C VAL A 197 13.29 13.05 -12.47
N TYR A 198 13.56 12.35 -11.36
CA TYR A 198 14.71 11.46 -11.27
C TYR A 198 14.68 10.39 -12.38
N THR A 199 13.52 9.74 -12.59
CA THR A 199 13.37 8.68 -13.59
C THR A 199 13.59 9.22 -15.01
N LEU A 200 13.02 10.38 -15.35
CA LEU A 200 13.13 10.97 -16.68
C LEU A 200 14.55 11.44 -17.02
N PHE A 201 15.30 11.96 -16.05
CA PHE A 201 16.60 12.59 -16.33
C PHE A 201 17.80 11.74 -15.94
N ILE A 202 17.69 10.90 -14.90
CA ILE A 202 18.78 10.06 -14.37
C ILE A 202 18.46 8.57 -14.55
N GLY A 203 17.32 8.12 -14.02
CA GLY A 203 16.95 6.70 -13.96
C GLY A 203 16.89 6.05 -15.33
N ARG A 204 16.38 6.75 -16.35
CA ARG A 204 16.32 6.24 -17.72
C ARG A 204 17.67 5.80 -18.30
N HIS A 205 18.76 6.44 -17.90
CA HIS A 205 20.11 6.06 -18.35
C HIS A 205 20.62 4.80 -17.64
N MET A 206 20.10 4.52 -16.44
CA MET A 206 20.44 3.34 -15.66
C MET A 206 19.61 2.10 -16.07
N ILE A 207 18.45 2.30 -16.69
CA ILE A 207 17.61 1.22 -17.23
C ILE A 207 18.26 0.69 -18.52
N ALA A 208 18.63 -0.59 -18.53
CA ALA A 208 19.20 -1.23 -19.72
C ALA A 208 18.14 -1.31 -20.84
N ALA A 209 18.55 -0.99 -22.06
CA ALA A 209 17.70 -1.12 -23.25
C ALA A 209 17.60 -2.61 -23.63
N LYS A 210 16.49 -3.25 -23.32
CA LYS A 210 16.24 -4.67 -23.61
C LYS A 210 14.94 -4.81 -24.40
N SER A 211 14.93 -5.71 -25.38
CA SER A 211 13.71 -6.09 -26.11
C SER A 211 12.71 -6.71 -25.14
N ALA A 212 11.42 -6.67 -25.51
CA ALA A 212 10.38 -7.32 -24.73
C ALA A 212 10.70 -8.81 -24.55
N GLY A 213 10.69 -9.25 -23.30
CA GLY A 213 10.81 -10.66 -22.93
C GLY A 213 9.46 -11.38 -23.01
N ALA A 214 9.43 -12.62 -22.57
CA ALA A 214 8.21 -13.40 -22.49
C ALA A 214 7.27 -12.77 -21.45
N MET A 215 5.99 -12.62 -21.83
CA MET A 215 4.93 -12.19 -20.93
C MET A 215 4.37 -13.45 -20.27
N ASP A 216 4.34 -13.45 -18.94
CA ASP A 216 3.63 -14.47 -18.17
C ASP A 216 2.12 -14.16 -18.24
N GLU A 217 1.44 -14.84 -19.17
CA GLU A 217 0.00 -14.64 -19.38
C GLU A 217 -0.84 -15.08 -18.18
N GLU A 218 -0.38 -16.09 -17.43
CA GLU A 218 -1.07 -16.54 -16.21
C GLU A 218 -0.95 -15.49 -15.11
N ALA A 219 0.25 -14.96 -14.86
CA ALA A 219 0.46 -13.89 -13.88
C ALA A 219 -0.29 -12.62 -14.27
N LEU A 220 -0.31 -12.26 -15.55
CA LEU A 220 -1.07 -11.12 -16.05
C LEU A 220 -2.57 -11.31 -15.88
N LYS A 221 -3.09 -12.52 -16.18
CA LYS A 221 -4.49 -12.87 -16.01
C LYS A 221 -4.88 -12.85 -14.53
N ALA A 222 -4.07 -13.47 -13.66
CA ALA A 222 -4.28 -13.46 -12.23
C ALA A 222 -4.32 -12.03 -11.67
N ALA A 223 -3.37 -11.16 -12.05
CA ALA A 223 -3.34 -9.76 -11.63
C ALA A 223 -4.55 -8.94 -12.13
N LYS A 224 -5.04 -9.23 -13.34
CA LYS A 224 -6.28 -8.62 -13.86
C LYS A 224 -7.51 -9.12 -13.10
N GLU A 225 -7.58 -10.39 -12.78
CA GLU A 225 -8.67 -11.00 -12.01
C GLU A 225 -8.69 -10.46 -10.59
N GLU A 226 -7.53 -10.37 -9.92
CA GLU A 226 -7.36 -9.78 -8.59
C GLU A 226 -7.80 -8.31 -8.56
N ALA A 227 -7.50 -7.55 -9.61
CA ALA A 227 -7.98 -6.18 -9.77
C ALA A 227 -9.46 -6.06 -10.19
N GLY A 228 -10.17 -7.18 -10.37
CA GLY A 228 -11.57 -7.21 -10.81
C GLY A 228 -11.76 -7.06 -12.33
N GLY A 229 -10.68 -7.08 -13.12
CA GLY A 229 -10.69 -6.88 -14.58
C GLY A 229 -10.91 -8.13 -15.43
N GLY A 230 -11.21 -9.30 -14.85
CA GLY A 230 -11.37 -10.57 -15.58
C GLY A 230 -12.56 -10.60 -16.53
N GLY A 231 -12.31 -10.87 -17.83
CA GLY A 231 -13.29 -11.22 -18.86
C GLY A 231 -13.27 -10.34 -20.10
N ASP A 232 -13.31 -11.00 -21.26
CA ASP A 232 -13.37 -10.40 -22.61
C ASP A 232 -14.78 -9.89 -22.98
N ALA A 233 -15.62 -9.50 -22.02
CA ALA A 233 -16.94 -8.97 -22.31
C ALA A 233 -16.82 -7.61 -23.04
N PRO A 234 -17.64 -7.33 -24.06
CA PRO A 234 -17.60 -6.07 -24.78
C PRO A 234 -17.79 -4.89 -23.80
N LYS A 235 -16.81 -4.01 -23.76
CA LYS A 235 -16.76 -2.86 -22.85
C LYS A 235 -17.84 -1.85 -23.22
N SER A 236 -18.84 -1.70 -22.34
CA SER A 236 -19.93 -0.75 -22.54
C SER A 236 -19.50 0.67 -22.17
N LYS A 237 -19.53 1.61 -23.13
CA LYS A 237 -19.23 3.03 -22.86
C LYS A 237 -20.10 3.61 -21.74
N THR A 238 -21.36 3.21 -21.65
CA THR A 238 -22.28 3.66 -20.61
C THR A 238 -21.81 3.22 -19.23
N LYS A 239 -21.44 1.93 -19.06
CA LYS A 239 -20.94 1.41 -17.78
C LYS A 239 -19.60 2.05 -17.39
N MET A 240 -18.74 2.32 -18.37
CA MET A 240 -17.48 3.03 -18.16
C MET A 240 -17.72 4.43 -17.57
N TRP A 241 -18.65 5.21 -18.12
CA TRP A 241 -19.00 6.53 -17.59
C TRP A 241 -19.67 6.43 -16.20
N ILE A 242 -20.55 5.47 -16.00
CA ILE A 242 -21.21 5.24 -14.70
C ILE A 242 -20.16 4.91 -13.62
N SER A 243 -19.24 3.99 -13.87
CA SER A 243 -18.18 3.66 -12.91
C SER A 243 -17.27 4.85 -12.61
N GLY A 244 -16.96 5.66 -13.62
CA GLY A 244 -16.21 6.90 -13.45
C GLY A 244 -16.95 7.94 -12.60
N LEU A 245 -18.23 8.13 -12.82
CA LEU A 245 -19.05 9.05 -12.03
C LEU A 245 -19.19 8.59 -10.58
N ILE A 246 -19.35 7.26 -10.35
CA ILE A 246 -19.39 6.69 -8.98
C ILE A 246 -18.05 6.95 -8.27
N LEU A 247 -16.92 6.65 -8.92
CA LEU A 247 -15.59 6.88 -8.36
C LEU A 247 -15.40 8.37 -7.99
N ILE A 248 -15.69 9.27 -8.94
CA ILE A 248 -15.57 10.72 -8.71
C ILE A 248 -16.48 11.16 -7.56
N GLY A 249 -17.74 10.70 -7.53
CA GLY A 249 -18.69 11.01 -6.47
C GLY A 249 -18.20 10.56 -5.09
N VAL A 250 -17.69 9.33 -4.98
CA VAL A 250 -17.14 8.80 -3.72
C VAL A 250 -15.90 9.58 -3.30
N VAL A 251 -14.96 9.83 -4.23
CA VAL A 251 -13.73 10.59 -3.94
C VAL A 251 -14.07 12.04 -3.50
N LEU A 252 -15.05 12.67 -4.14
CA LEU A 252 -15.52 14.01 -3.73
C LEU A 252 -16.16 13.99 -2.33
N CYS A 253 -17.00 13.00 -2.02
CA CYS A 253 -17.56 12.85 -0.67
C CYS A 253 -16.46 12.69 0.38
N MET A 254 -15.42 11.92 0.07
CA MET A 254 -14.27 11.73 0.95
C MET A 254 -13.41 12.99 1.09
N ALA A 255 -13.22 13.73 0.00
CA ALA A 255 -12.48 15.00 -0.03
C ALA A 255 -13.15 16.07 0.82
N LEU A 256 -14.48 16.17 0.73
CA LEU A 256 -15.27 17.13 1.48
C LEU A 256 -15.38 16.81 2.97
N ASN A 257 -14.95 15.61 3.38
CA ASN A 257 -14.95 15.13 4.77
C ASN A 257 -16.29 15.44 5.49
N LEU A 258 -17.40 15.07 4.85
CA LEU A 258 -18.74 15.38 5.34
C LEU A 258 -19.00 14.62 6.65
N LYS A 259 -19.34 15.35 7.71
CA LYS A 259 -19.67 14.74 9.02
C LYS A 259 -20.83 13.74 8.95
N THR A 260 -21.75 13.93 8.00
CA THR A 260 -22.92 13.08 7.78
C THR A 260 -22.63 11.81 6.99
N VAL A 261 -21.53 11.77 6.23
CA VAL A 261 -21.13 10.63 5.41
C VAL A 261 -19.68 10.27 5.69
N PRO A 262 -19.42 9.42 6.70
CA PRO A 262 -18.07 8.92 6.99
C PRO A 262 -17.43 8.22 5.77
N LEU A 263 -16.10 8.24 5.69
CA LEU A 263 -15.34 7.70 4.56
C LEU A 263 -15.74 6.25 4.20
N HIS A 264 -15.87 5.37 5.20
CA HIS A 264 -16.29 3.99 5.01
C HIS A 264 -17.71 3.84 4.47
N THR A 265 -18.62 4.73 4.89
CA THR A 265 -20.00 4.76 4.38
C THR A 265 -20.01 5.18 2.91
N ALA A 266 -19.24 6.20 2.52
CA ALA A 266 -19.11 6.63 1.13
C ALA A 266 -18.58 5.49 0.25
N ALA A 267 -17.53 4.78 0.71
CA ALA A 267 -16.95 3.65 -0.02
C ALA A 267 -17.95 2.51 -0.22
N VAL A 268 -18.64 2.10 0.84
CA VAL A 268 -19.64 1.01 0.76
C VAL A 268 -20.82 1.42 -0.14
N THR A 269 -21.28 2.67 -0.03
CA THR A 269 -22.35 3.19 -0.92
C THR A 269 -21.91 3.14 -2.38
N GLY A 270 -20.69 3.58 -2.70
CA GLY A 270 -20.13 3.49 -4.04
C GLY A 270 -20.03 2.05 -4.55
N ALA A 271 -19.58 1.13 -3.70
CA ALA A 271 -19.52 -0.30 -4.02
C ALA A 271 -20.91 -0.89 -4.34
N ILE A 272 -21.91 -0.57 -3.53
CA ILE A 272 -23.32 -0.97 -3.77
C ILE A 272 -23.82 -0.40 -5.08
N LEU A 273 -23.57 0.88 -5.36
CA LEU A 273 -23.97 1.53 -6.62
C LEU A 273 -23.30 0.85 -7.84
N CYS A 274 -22.03 0.43 -7.76
CA CYS A 274 -21.37 -0.33 -8.82
C CYS A 274 -22.10 -1.64 -9.17
N VAL A 275 -22.67 -2.32 -8.17
CA VAL A 275 -23.42 -3.56 -8.37
C VAL A 275 -24.84 -3.27 -8.89
N ILE A 276 -25.57 -2.33 -8.27
CA ILE A 276 -26.93 -1.97 -8.67
C ILE A 276 -26.98 -1.45 -10.11
N THR A 277 -26.01 -0.64 -10.53
CA THR A 277 -25.92 -0.11 -11.91
C THR A 277 -25.41 -1.14 -12.91
N GLY A 278 -25.04 -2.35 -12.46
CA GLY A 278 -24.54 -3.42 -13.30
C GLY A 278 -23.15 -3.19 -13.88
N CYS A 279 -22.35 -2.28 -13.29
CA CYS A 279 -20.92 -2.15 -13.61
C CYS A 279 -20.17 -3.42 -13.23
N LEU A 280 -20.56 -4.05 -12.11
CA LEU A 280 -20.12 -5.37 -11.65
C LEU A 280 -21.32 -6.26 -11.34
N LYS A 281 -21.15 -7.57 -11.50
CA LYS A 281 -22.01 -8.56 -10.86
C LYS A 281 -21.56 -8.76 -9.41
N GLU A 282 -22.46 -9.24 -8.55
CA GLU A 282 -22.16 -9.51 -7.15
C GLU A 282 -20.91 -10.39 -6.96
N LYS A 283 -20.81 -11.49 -7.71
CA LYS A 283 -19.63 -12.38 -7.67
C LYS A 283 -18.33 -11.67 -8.08
N GLU A 284 -18.41 -10.76 -9.04
CA GLU A 284 -17.26 -9.98 -9.50
C GLU A 284 -16.86 -8.93 -8.45
N ALA A 285 -17.83 -8.34 -7.74
CA ALA A 285 -17.56 -7.43 -6.64
C ALA A 285 -16.81 -8.13 -5.49
N TYR A 286 -17.24 -9.34 -5.12
CA TYR A 286 -16.53 -10.12 -4.09
C TYR A 286 -15.15 -10.60 -4.55
N ALA A 287 -14.99 -10.98 -5.82
CA ALA A 287 -13.70 -11.38 -6.38
C ALA A 287 -12.71 -10.22 -6.49
N GLY A 288 -13.19 -8.98 -6.63
CA GLY A 288 -12.36 -7.79 -6.68
C GLY A 288 -11.85 -7.32 -5.32
N ILE A 289 -12.27 -7.94 -4.22
CA ILE A 289 -11.76 -7.62 -2.87
C ILE A 289 -10.49 -8.43 -2.62
N ASP A 290 -9.40 -7.75 -2.30
CA ASP A 290 -8.18 -8.40 -1.79
C ASP A 290 -8.39 -8.86 -0.35
N TRP A 291 -8.89 -10.09 -0.22
CA TRP A 291 -9.16 -10.74 1.07
C TRP A 291 -7.90 -10.98 1.88
N VAL A 292 -6.74 -11.17 1.23
CA VAL A 292 -5.46 -11.34 1.92
C VAL A 292 -5.14 -10.08 2.71
N THR A 293 -5.22 -8.92 2.07
CA THR A 293 -5.02 -7.62 2.73
C THR A 293 -6.07 -7.36 3.81
N ILE A 294 -7.36 -7.65 3.57
CA ILE A 294 -8.44 -7.47 4.54
C ILE A 294 -8.18 -8.29 5.82
N PHE A 295 -7.93 -9.59 5.71
CA PHE A 295 -7.70 -10.45 6.88
C PHE A 295 -6.37 -10.17 7.58
N LEU A 296 -5.31 -9.87 6.81
CA LEU A 296 -4.02 -9.48 7.39
C LEU A 296 -4.18 -8.22 8.25
N PHE A 297 -4.79 -7.19 7.68
CA PHE A 297 -4.99 -5.93 8.38
C PHE A 297 -5.89 -6.09 9.60
N ALA A 298 -7.05 -6.74 9.46
CA ALA A 298 -7.97 -6.98 10.58
C ALA A 298 -7.31 -7.76 11.73
N GLY A 299 -6.55 -8.82 11.43
CA GLY A 299 -5.82 -9.60 12.43
C GLY A 299 -4.77 -8.77 13.15
N MET A 300 -3.98 -7.99 12.42
CA MET A 300 -2.93 -7.16 13.00
C MET A 300 -3.45 -5.98 13.83
N LEU A 301 -4.62 -5.43 13.52
CA LEU A 301 -5.27 -4.44 14.39
C LEU A 301 -5.59 -5.01 15.77
N SER A 302 -6.01 -6.27 15.84
CA SER A 302 -6.26 -6.95 17.12
C SER A 302 -4.95 -7.20 17.88
N VAL A 303 -3.88 -7.56 17.19
CA VAL A 303 -2.53 -7.67 17.79
C VAL A 303 -2.05 -6.30 18.31
N ALA A 304 -2.26 -5.22 17.55
CA ALA A 304 -1.94 -3.86 17.98
C ALA A 304 -2.69 -3.47 19.27
N SER A 305 -3.99 -3.79 19.35
CA SER A 305 -4.78 -3.59 20.58
C SER A 305 -4.25 -4.40 21.76
N ALA A 306 -3.75 -5.62 21.53
CA ALA A 306 -3.11 -6.42 22.59
C ALA A 306 -1.81 -5.77 23.06
N MET A 307 -0.97 -5.29 22.13
CA MET A 307 0.29 -4.61 22.48
C MET A 307 0.06 -3.38 23.37
N GLU A 308 -0.95 -2.59 23.05
CA GLU A 308 -1.33 -1.42 23.85
C GLU A 308 -1.83 -1.82 25.24
N LYS A 309 -2.81 -2.73 25.30
CA LYS A 309 -3.45 -3.15 26.58
C LYS A 309 -2.52 -3.89 27.54
N THR A 310 -1.56 -4.63 27.03
CA THR A 310 -0.60 -5.41 27.85
C THR A 310 0.64 -4.62 28.21
N GLY A 311 0.90 -3.48 27.58
CA GLY A 311 2.14 -2.74 27.71
C GLY A 311 3.32 -3.34 26.94
N ALA A 312 3.10 -4.36 26.09
CA ALA A 312 4.13 -4.96 25.26
C ALA A 312 4.79 -3.94 24.33
N GLY A 313 3.99 -3.01 23.75
CA GLY A 313 4.49 -1.91 22.96
C GLY A 313 5.46 -1.01 23.72
N LYS A 314 5.15 -0.70 24.98
CA LYS A 314 6.03 0.11 25.85
C LYS A 314 7.36 -0.60 26.12
N MET A 315 7.36 -1.92 26.32
CA MET A 315 8.61 -2.67 26.54
C MET A 315 9.55 -2.58 25.33
N ILE A 316 9.00 -2.67 24.10
CA ILE A 316 9.79 -2.47 22.87
C ILE A 316 10.30 -1.01 22.82
N ALA A 317 9.41 -0.06 23.07
CA ALA A 317 9.72 1.36 23.01
C ALA A 317 10.82 1.74 24.00
N ASP A 318 10.72 1.33 25.25
CA ASP A 318 11.73 1.59 26.29
C ASP A 318 13.10 1.00 25.90
N THR A 319 13.12 -0.18 25.25
CA THR A 319 14.37 -0.77 24.75
C THR A 319 15.01 0.09 23.65
N VAL A 320 14.21 0.57 22.70
CA VAL A 320 14.68 1.43 21.58
C VAL A 320 15.12 2.80 22.11
N VAL A 321 14.33 3.40 22.99
CA VAL A 321 14.64 4.71 23.59
C VAL A 321 15.94 4.64 24.39
N ASN A 322 16.13 3.60 25.22
CA ASN A 322 17.39 3.41 25.95
C ASN A 322 18.59 3.27 25.01
N ALA A 323 18.42 2.64 23.85
CA ALA A 323 19.47 2.54 22.85
C ALA A 323 19.77 3.86 22.14
N MET A 324 18.79 4.79 22.08
CA MET A 324 18.96 6.13 21.48
C MET A 324 19.64 7.14 22.44
N GLY A 325 19.72 6.85 23.71
CA GLY A 325 20.33 7.72 24.72
C GLY A 325 19.33 8.66 25.43
N GLU A 326 19.86 9.59 26.25
CA GLU A 326 19.06 10.41 27.18
C GLU A 326 18.12 11.42 26.51
N ASN A 327 18.38 11.81 25.24
CA ASN A 327 17.59 12.78 24.49
C ASN A 327 17.22 12.23 23.12
N PRO A 328 16.22 11.33 23.00
CA PRO A 328 15.82 10.76 21.73
C PRO A 328 15.24 11.85 20.81
N ASN A 329 15.86 12.01 19.63
CA ASN A 329 15.42 12.99 18.66
C ASN A 329 14.34 12.37 17.75
N PRO A 330 13.11 12.95 17.66
CA PRO A 330 12.03 12.45 16.82
C PRO A 330 12.38 12.36 15.32
N TYR A 331 13.25 13.26 14.81
CA TYR A 331 13.73 13.19 13.43
C TYR A 331 14.58 11.94 13.18
N VAL A 332 15.51 11.64 14.12
CA VAL A 332 16.35 10.44 14.04
C VAL A 332 15.50 9.19 14.12
N LEU A 333 14.54 9.16 15.06
CA LEU A 333 13.58 8.06 15.20
C LEU A 333 12.82 7.82 13.89
N THR A 334 12.26 8.88 13.32
CA THR A 334 11.50 8.81 12.07
C THR A 334 12.35 8.28 10.92
N GLY A 335 13.60 8.75 10.80
CA GLY A 335 14.56 8.28 9.79
C GLY A 335 14.94 6.81 9.98
N VAL A 336 15.19 6.37 11.20
CA VAL A 336 15.52 4.97 11.52
C VAL A 336 14.32 4.05 11.21
N LEU A 337 13.12 4.42 11.65
CA LEU A 337 11.91 3.65 11.37
C LEU A 337 11.57 3.63 9.88
N PHE A 338 11.80 4.73 9.15
CA PHE A 338 11.69 4.75 7.69
C PHE A 338 12.65 3.73 7.07
N LEU A 339 13.93 3.74 7.46
CA LEU A 339 14.94 2.82 6.92
C LEU A 339 14.58 1.36 7.21
N ILE A 340 14.18 1.03 8.44
CA ILE A 340 13.76 -0.32 8.81
C ILE A 340 12.56 -0.75 7.94
N SER A 341 11.54 0.10 7.84
CA SER A 341 10.35 -0.19 7.02
C SER A 341 10.71 -0.36 5.55
N ASN A 342 11.56 0.52 5.01
CA ASN A 342 11.96 0.49 3.61
C ASN A 342 12.85 -0.71 3.28
N VAL A 343 13.75 -1.12 4.17
CA VAL A 343 14.56 -2.34 3.98
C VAL A 343 13.68 -3.59 4.05
N LEU A 344 12.81 -3.69 5.05
CA LEU A 344 11.92 -4.84 5.19
C LEU A 344 11.02 -5.02 3.96
N THR A 345 10.43 -3.93 3.48
CA THR A 345 9.52 -3.98 2.33
C THR A 345 10.19 -4.42 1.01
N GLN A 346 11.52 -4.39 0.91
CA GLN A 346 12.22 -4.92 -0.28
C GLN A 346 12.19 -6.45 -0.35
N PHE A 347 11.96 -7.12 0.79
CA PHE A 347 12.04 -8.59 0.91
C PHE A 347 10.76 -9.25 1.38
N MET A 348 9.79 -8.46 1.87
CA MET A 348 8.49 -8.95 2.33
C MET A 348 7.38 -8.01 1.87
N SER A 349 6.13 -8.46 1.96
CA SER A 349 4.96 -7.66 1.57
C SER A 349 4.93 -6.28 2.25
N ASN A 350 4.64 -5.23 1.47
CA ASN A 350 4.42 -3.86 1.96
C ASN A 350 3.36 -3.81 3.07
N THR A 351 2.29 -4.59 2.89
CA THR A 351 1.18 -4.72 3.84
C THR A 351 1.65 -5.29 5.17
N ALA A 352 2.44 -6.37 5.11
CA ALA A 352 2.98 -7.02 6.31
C ALA A 352 4.00 -6.13 7.04
N SER A 353 4.88 -5.44 6.29
CA SER A 353 5.85 -4.49 6.87
C SER A 353 5.15 -3.37 7.63
N ALA A 354 4.15 -2.73 7.02
CA ALA A 354 3.38 -1.67 7.67
C ALA A 354 2.59 -2.18 8.88
N ALA A 355 1.95 -3.35 8.77
CA ALA A 355 1.14 -3.92 9.84
C ALA A 355 1.97 -4.33 11.06
N LEU A 356 3.20 -4.81 10.84
CA LEU A 356 4.14 -5.15 11.89
C LEU A 356 4.68 -3.89 12.60
N LEU A 357 5.08 -2.88 11.83
CA LEU A 357 5.80 -1.73 12.37
C LEU A 357 4.88 -0.63 12.91
N ALA A 358 3.64 -0.50 12.44
CA ALA A 358 2.76 0.58 12.85
C ALA A 358 2.50 0.62 14.37
N PRO A 359 2.11 -0.46 15.06
CA PRO A 359 1.91 -0.43 16.50
C PRO A 359 3.22 -0.19 17.28
N ILE A 360 4.35 -0.65 16.76
CA ILE A 360 5.68 -0.41 17.35
C ILE A 360 6.02 1.08 17.23
N GLY A 361 5.81 1.67 16.05
CA GLY A 361 6.04 3.10 15.81
C GLY A 361 5.20 4.01 16.71
N ILE A 362 3.91 3.67 16.93
CA ILE A 362 3.05 4.38 17.90
C ILE A 362 3.67 4.34 19.28
N SER A 363 4.01 3.14 19.76
CA SER A 363 4.52 2.95 21.13
C SER A 363 5.83 3.72 21.35
N ILE A 364 6.75 3.71 20.37
CA ILE A 364 8.03 4.41 20.50
C ILE A 364 7.80 5.93 20.47
N ALA A 365 6.97 6.45 19.54
CA ALA A 365 6.68 7.87 19.46
C ALA A 365 6.07 8.39 20.77
N GLN A 366 5.10 7.68 21.33
CA GLN A 366 4.48 8.04 22.62
C GLN A 366 5.48 7.99 23.78
N SER A 367 6.43 7.04 23.79
CA SER A 367 7.43 6.93 24.86
C SER A 367 8.41 8.09 24.90
N ILE A 368 8.66 8.75 23.77
CA ILE A 368 9.51 9.96 23.68
C ILE A 368 8.69 11.27 23.74
N GLY A 369 7.36 11.17 23.95
CA GLY A 369 6.49 12.35 23.98
C GLY A 369 6.22 12.98 22.59
N ALA A 370 6.58 12.30 21.49
CA ALA A 370 6.33 12.79 20.14
C ALA A 370 4.94 12.37 19.64
N ASP A 371 4.38 13.15 18.69
CA ASP A 371 3.16 12.79 17.98
C ASP A 371 3.43 11.53 17.12
N PRO A 372 2.68 10.43 17.28
CA PRO A 372 2.82 9.24 16.44
C PRO A 372 2.47 9.47 14.96
N LYS A 373 1.66 10.48 14.65
CA LYS A 373 1.14 10.70 13.30
C LYS A 373 2.24 10.90 12.24
N PRO A 374 3.24 11.79 12.41
CA PRO A 374 4.34 11.93 11.46
C PRO A 374 5.20 10.67 11.34
N VAL A 375 5.39 9.94 12.45
CA VAL A 375 6.15 8.69 12.45
C VAL A 375 5.44 7.62 11.62
N LEU A 376 4.13 7.50 11.77
CA LEU A 376 3.33 6.55 11.01
C LEU A 376 3.21 6.94 9.53
N MET A 377 3.17 8.24 9.23
CA MET A 377 3.26 8.72 7.85
C MET A 377 4.56 8.22 7.21
N ALA A 378 5.69 8.41 7.88
CA ALA A 378 6.98 7.94 7.39
C ALA A 378 7.03 6.43 7.18
N LEU A 379 6.48 5.64 8.12
CA LEU A 379 6.38 4.17 8.02
C LEU A 379 5.54 3.73 6.82
N GLY A 380 4.37 4.32 6.63
CA GLY A 380 3.47 3.98 5.51
C GLY A 380 4.08 4.30 4.15
N ILE A 381 4.70 5.49 4.02
CA ILE A 381 5.39 5.88 2.80
C ILE A 381 6.60 4.98 2.54
N ALA A 382 7.42 4.69 3.57
CA ALA A 382 8.58 3.82 3.45
C ALA A 382 8.22 2.40 2.98
N ALA A 383 7.14 1.83 3.54
CA ALA A 383 6.62 0.52 3.14
C ALA A 383 6.13 0.50 1.68
N SER A 384 5.69 1.65 1.16
CA SER A 384 5.21 1.78 -0.22
C SER A 384 6.33 2.07 -1.22
N CYS A 385 7.51 2.55 -0.77
CA CYS A 385 8.68 2.85 -1.60
C CYS A 385 9.53 1.60 -1.87
N ALA A 386 8.91 0.58 -2.43
CA ALA A 386 9.50 -0.73 -2.69
C ALA A 386 10.03 -0.80 -4.13
N PHE A 387 11.16 -0.14 -4.41
CA PHE A 387 11.71 0.04 -5.75
C PHE A 387 12.92 -0.85 -6.06
N ALA A 388 13.65 -1.33 -5.03
CA ALA A 388 14.99 -1.86 -5.20
C ALA A 388 15.04 -3.35 -5.55
N THR A 389 13.92 -4.08 -5.45
CA THR A 389 13.89 -5.52 -5.79
C THR A 389 12.68 -5.87 -6.65
N PRO A 390 12.78 -6.92 -7.49
CA PRO A 390 11.65 -7.36 -8.32
C PRO A 390 10.50 -7.97 -7.51
N MET A 391 10.79 -8.53 -6.34
CA MET A 391 9.82 -9.24 -5.50
C MET A 391 9.12 -8.33 -4.49
N ALA A 392 9.58 -7.08 -4.33
CA ALA A 392 9.07 -6.17 -3.32
C ALA A 392 7.58 -5.85 -3.50
N THR A 393 7.10 -5.78 -4.74
CA THR A 393 5.70 -5.50 -5.05
C THR A 393 5.22 -6.25 -6.29
N PRO A 394 3.93 -6.61 -6.38
CA PRO A 394 3.37 -7.20 -7.59
C PRO A 394 3.59 -6.37 -8.87
N PRO A 395 3.49 -5.04 -8.89
CA PRO A 395 3.90 -4.20 -10.02
C PRO A 395 5.30 -4.51 -10.55
N ASN A 396 6.29 -4.63 -9.66
CA ASN A 396 7.66 -4.94 -10.05
C ASN A 396 7.77 -6.35 -10.67
N THR A 397 7.12 -7.33 -10.03
CA THR A 397 7.11 -8.72 -10.50
C THR A 397 6.46 -8.86 -11.87
N LEU A 398 5.33 -8.16 -12.11
CA LEU A 398 4.62 -8.21 -13.39
C LEU A 398 5.47 -7.73 -14.57
N VAL A 399 6.26 -6.70 -14.39
CA VAL A 399 7.10 -6.17 -15.47
C VAL A 399 8.47 -6.88 -15.59
N LEU A 400 8.83 -7.75 -14.65
CA LEU A 400 10.11 -8.45 -14.59
C LEU A 400 10.40 -9.24 -15.88
N GLY A 401 9.50 -10.15 -16.24
CA GLY A 401 9.60 -10.98 -17.44
C GLY A 401 9.49 -10.17 -18.74
N PRO A 402 8.39 -9.43 -18.94
CA PRO A 402 8.19 -8.59 -20.12
C PRO A 402 9.29 -7.55 -20.36
N GLY A 403 9.85 -6.97 -19.28
CA GLY A 403 10.97 -6.05 -19.34
C GLY A 403 12.34 -6.73 -19.47
N ASN A 404 12.37 -8.07 -19.35
CA ASN A 404 13.60 -8.88 -19.32
C ASN A 404 14.61 -8.35 -18.28
N PHE A 405 14.09 -7.93 -17.10
CA PHE A 405 14.91 -7.37 -16.05
C PHE A 405 15.63 -8.45 -15.24
N SER A 406 16.72 -8.06 -14.62
CA SER A 406 17.42 -8.82 -13.59
C SER A 406 17.26 -8.12 -12.23
N PHE A 407 17.60 -8.80 -11.14
CA PHE A 407 17.64 -8.20 -9.82
C PHE A 407 18.51 -6.92 -9.78
N ASN A 408 19.66 -6.94 -10.44
CA ASN A 408 20.56 -5.80 -10.51
C ASN A 408 19.98 -4.58 -11.22
N ASP A 409 19.06 -4.77 -12.17
CA ASP A 409 18.42 -3.65 -12.86
C ASP A 409 17.52 -2.88 -11.88
N TYR A 410 16.77 -3.60 -11.01
CA TYR A 410 15.99 -2.98 -9.93
C TYR A 410 16.88 -2.32 -8.89
N ALA A 411 17.92 -2.99 -8.42
CA ALA A 411 18.82 -2.44 -7.40
C ALA A 411 19.49 -1.14 -7.86
N LYS A 412 19.98 -1.10 -9.10
CA LYS A 412 20.63 0.08 -9.67
C LYS A 412 19.71 1.29 -9.72
N VAL A 413 18.48 1.12 -10.16
CA VAL A 413 17.52 2.21 -10.32
C VAL A 413 16.82 2.51 -9.00
N GLY A 414 16.46 1.49 -8.23
CA GLY A 414 15.60 1.59 -7.06
C GLY A 414 16.31 2.02 -5.78
N VAL A 415 17.57 1.60 -5.54
CA VAL A 415 18.30 2.00 -4.32
C VAL A 415 18.44 3.53 -4.22
N PRO A 416 18.87 4.26 -5.27
CA PRO A 416 18.85 5.72 -5.23
C PRO A 416 17.47 6.31 -4.97
N MET A 417 16.39 5.69 -5.51
CA MET A 417 15.02 6.14 -5.25
C MET A 417 14.61 5.95 -3.79
N CYS A 418 15.02 4.86 -3.14
CA CYS A 418 14.79 4.66 -1.71
C CYS A 418 15.48 5.76 -0.88
N VAL A 419 16.71 6.13 -1.23
CA VAL A 419 17.44 7.23 -0.57
C VAL A 419 16.74 8.57 -0.81
N ILE A 420 16.32 8.85 -2.05
CA ILE A 420 15.56 10.06 -2.39
C ILE A 420 14.26 10.12 -1.58
N SER A 421 13.54 9.00 -1.47
CA SER A 421 12.30 8.92 -0.70
C SER A 421 12.51 9.21 0.78
N LEU A 422 13.59 8.70 1.38
CA LEU A 422 13.98 9.03 2.75
C LEU A 422 14.21 10.54 2.91
N ILE A 423 15.00 11.14 2.02
CA ILE A 423 15.32 12.58 2.06
C ILE A 423 14.03 13.41 1.93
N VAL A 424 13.17 13.09 0.97
CA VAL A 424 11.89 13.80 0.79
C VAL A 424 11.01 13.67 2.03
N CYS A 425 10.93 12.49 2.63
CA CYS A 425 10.17 12.27 3.85
C CYS A 425 10.72 13.08 5.04
N LEU A 426 12.04 13.08 5.26
CA LEU A 426 12.67 13.81 6.36
C LEU A 426 12.57 15.34 6.21
N ILE A 427 12.39 15.85 4.99
CA ILE A 427 12.14 17.27 4.73
C ILE A 427 10.66 17.61 4.88
N VAL A 428 9.77 16.88 4.20
CA VAL A 428 8.36 17.26 4.06
C VAL A 428 7.55 16.92 5.31
N ILE A 429 7.77 15.75 5.91
CA ILE A 429 6.96 15.28 7.05
C ILE A 429 7.00 16.25 8.22
N PRO A 430 8.17 16.73 8.71
CA PRO A 430 8.21 17.65 9.84
C PRO A 430 7.62 19.04 9.54
N ILE A 431 7.58 19.44 8.27
CA ILE A 431 6.98 20.72 7.85
C ILE A 431 5.45 20.63 7.91
N VAL A 432 4.89 19.50 7.47
CA VAL A 432 3.43 19.29 7.39
C VAL A 432 2.87 18.80 8.73
N TRP A 433 3.59 17.91 9.38
CA TRP A 433 3.22 17.31 10.67
C TRP A 433 4.36 17.52 11.67
N PRO A 434 4.38 18.66 12.40
CA PRO A 434 5.34 18.88 13.48
C PRO A 434 5.25 17.76 14.51
N PHE A 435 6.40 17.32 15.02
CA PHE A 435 6.45 16.20 15.98
C PHE A 435 5.78 16.50 17.34
N GLY A 436 5.33 17.72 17.59
CA GLY A 436 4.67 18.16 18.81
C GLY A 436 5.45 17.71 20.05
N MET A 437 6.25 18.56 20.63
CA MET A 437 6.84 18.31 21.94
C MET A 437 6.04 19.05 23.02
#